data_77cd026dc54ff05cd9b3c4bf5655a72a
#
_entry.id   77cd026dc54ff05cd9b3c4bf5655a72a
#
_cell.length_a   1.000
_cell.length_b   1.000
_cell.length_c   1.000
_cell.angle_alpha   90.00
_cell.angle_beta   90.00
_cell.angle_gamma   90.00
#
_symmetry.space_group_name_H-M   'P 1'
#
loop_
_entity.id
_entity.type
_entity.pdbx_description
1 polymer ?
#
loop_
_entity_poly.entity_id
_entity_poly.type
_entity_poly.pdbx_seq_one_letter_code
_entity_poly.pdbx_strand_id
1 'polypeptide(L)'
;IMKYFEEIVPGIKLLRTPFGAFWSGVILVRGETPEETVLIDSGANRETVDSCLIPALQEEGLSLSRIGWLACTHCHGDHVGGHSRLKELSGIPVAAFEGSADKLRDPMKYSRLIRSAFPSDSPAPPRVLCGVEPDRLLQNGELLAGRLRLIWTPGHDTDTVCWLDEKTGTIISGDSIQG
;
A
#
# COMPACT_ATOMS: atom_id res chain seq x y z
N ILE A 1 -2.01 18.47 -6.29
CA ILE A 1 -1.79 17.01 -6.13
C ILE A 1 -1.51 16.48 -7.53
N MET A 2 -0.35 15.84 -7.69
CA MET A 2 0.06 15.27 -8.96
C MET A 2 -0.85 14.11 -9.33
N LYS A 3 -1.32 14.06 -10.59
CA LYS A 3 -2.15 12.97 -11.12
C LYS A 3 -1.32 11.96 -11.92
N TYR A 4 -0.01 11.91 -11.70
CA TYR A 4 0.92 11.03 -12.41
C TYR A 4 1.99 10.51 -11.45
N PHE A 5 2.57 9.38 -11.82
CA PHE A 5 3.70 8.82 -11.12
C PHE A 5 4.98 9.60 -11.43
N GLU A 6 5.71 9.97 -10.38
CA GLU A 6 7.06 10.54 -10.45
C GLU A 6 8.09 9.41 -10.35
N GLU A 7 9.01 9.32 -11.28
CA GLU A 7 10.09 8.33 -11.21
C GLU A 7 11.14 8.75 -10.18
N ILE A 8 11.33 7.91 -9.17
CA ILE A 8 12.31 8.14 -8.08
C ILE A 8 13.67 7.53 -8.44
N VAL A 9 13.65 6.29 -8.91
CA VAL A 9 14.80 5.59 -9.53
C VAL A 9 14.25 4.76 -10.69
N PRO A 10 15.07 4.33 -11.65
CA PRO A 10 14.58 3.56 -12.79
C PRO A 10 13.72 2.38 -12.39
N GLY A 11 12.45 2.40 -12.81
CA GLY A 11 11.46 1.37 -12.54
C GLY A 11 10.77 1.44 -11.18
N ILE A 12 11.07 2.44 -10.33
CA ILE A 12 10.34 2.70 -9.08
C ILE A 12 9.77 4.11 -9.13
N LYS A 13 8.45 4.21 -9.02
CA LYS A 13 7.71 5.46 -9.15
C LYS A 13 6.78 5.71 -7.97
N LEU A 14 6.64 6.97 -7.59
CA LEU A 14 5.79 7.44 -6.50
C LEU A 14 4.60 8.23 -7.06
N LEU A 15 3.40 7.88 -6.61
CA LEU A 15 2.19 8.69 -6.76
C LEU A 15 1.81 9.27 -5.39
N ARG A 16 1.70 10.59 -5.30
CA ARG A 16 1.19 11.25 -4.10
C ARG A 16 -0.33 11.38 -4.18
N THR A 17 -1.03 10.65 -3.33
CA THR A 17 -2.49 10.67 -3.24
C THR A 17 -2.98 11.56 -2.11
N PRO A 18 -4.15 12.23 -2.24
CA PRO A 18 -4.62 13.17 -1.24
C PRO A 18 -5.07 12.47 0.04
N PHE A 19 -4.66 13.03 1.17
CA PHE A 19 -5.09 12.59 2.51
C PHE A 19 -5.28 13.82 3.42
N GLY A 20 -6.47 14.40 3.45
CA GLY A 20 -6.75 15.64 4.20
C GLY A 20 -5.87 16.80 3.72
N ALA A 21 -5.10 17.39 4.64
CA ALA A 21 -4.11 18.42 4.33
C ALA A 21 -2.75 17.86 3.90
N PHE A 22 -2.58 16.53 3.93
CA PHE A 22 -1.37 15.79 3.62
C PHE A 22 -1.53 14.98 2.34
N TRP A 23 -0.55 14.12 2.08
CA TRP A 23 -0.60 13.11 1.04
C TRP A 23 -0.05 11.78 1.58
N SER A 24 -0.50 10.71 0.98
CA SER A 24 0.00 9.37 1.22
C SER A 24 0.60 8.82 -0.08
N GLY A 25 1.69 8.07 0.02
CA GLY A 25 2.42 7.55 -1.12
C GLY A 25 1.86 6.23 -1.61
N VAL A 26 1.72 6.09 -2.92
CA VAL A 26 1.52 4.79 -3.59
C VAL A 26 2.74 4.55 -4.47
N ILE A 27 3.38 3.40 -4.32
CA ILE A 27 4.61 3.07 -5.05
C ILE A 27 4.30 2.02 -6.12
N LEU A 28 4.71 2.32 -7.35
CA LEU A 28 4.74 1.37 -8.46
C LEU A 28 6.17 0.86 -8.64
N VAL A 29 6.37 -0.43 -8.43
CA VAL A 29 7.62 -1.12 -8.78
C VAL A 29 7.37 -1.87 -10.08
N ARG A 30 7.92 -1.36 -11.17
CA ARG A 30 7.71 -1.91 -12.52
C ARG A 30 8.67 -3.05 -12.79
N GLY A 31 8.13 -4.24 -13.07
CA GLY A 31 8.86 -5.40 -13.53
C GLY A 31 8.87 -5.52 -15.06
N GLU A 32 9.57 -6.50 -15.57
CA GLU A 32 9.58 -6.85 -17.01
C GLU A 32 8.31 -7.58 -17.40
N THR A 33 7.73 -8.33 -16.46
CA THR A 33 6.46 -9.07 -16.63
C THR A 33 5.41 -8.53 -15.66
N PRO A 34 4.11 -8.86 -15.88
CA PRO A 34 3.07 -8.54 -14.90
C PRO A 34 3.36 -9.10 -13.52
N GLU A 35 3.83 -10.34 -13.42
CA GLU A 35 4.09 -11.05 -12.17
C GLU A 35 5.18 -10.38 -11.32
N GLU A 36 6.09 -9.65 -11.98
CA GLU A 36 7.18 -8.89 -11.34
C GLU A 36 6.76 -7.44 -11.01
N THR A 37 5.63 -6.98 -11.53
CA THR A 37 5.12 -5.62 -11.29
C THR A 37 4.31 -5.60 -10.01
N VAL A 38 4.70 -4.74 -9.08
CA VAL A 38 4.09 -4.64 -7.75
C VAL A 38 3.61 -3.23 -7.49
N LEU A 39 2.40 -3.11 -6.97
CA LEU A 39 1.87 -1.88 -6.41
C LEU A 39 1.97 -1.97 -4.88
N ILE A 40 2.58 -1.00 -4.24
CA ILE A 40 2.72 -0.93 -2.78
C ILE A 40 1.91 0.25 -2.28
N ASP A 41 0.99 -0.03 -1.35
CA ASP A 41 -0.04 0.85 -0.84
C ASP A 41 -1.07 1.24 -1.92
N SER A 42 -2.17 1.87 -1.54
CA SER A 42 -3.30 2.12 -2.44
C SER A 42 -4.04 3.44 -2.21
N GLY A 43 -3.54 4.26 -1.29
CA GLY A 43 -4.22 5.49 -0.88
C GLY A 43 -5.39 5.26 0.07
N ALA A 44 -6.08 6.34 0.40
CA ALA A 44 -6.96 6.42 1.57
C ALA A 44 -8.34 5.76 1.41
N ASN A 45 -8.83 5.58 0.20
CA ASN A 45 -10.19 5.09 -0.02
C ASN A 45 -10.48 4.75 -1.49
N ARG A 46 -11.68 4.25 -1.76
CA ARG A 46 -12.21 3.95 -3.11
C ARG A 46 -12.10 5.16 -4.06
N GLU A 47 -12.45 6.36 -3.61
CA GLU A 47 -12.42 7.57 -4.42
C GLU A 47 -10.99 7.91 -4.88
N THR A 48 -10.01 7.74 -4.00
CA THR A 48 -8.59 7.89 -4.33
C THR A 48 -8.15 6.92 -5.43
N VAL A 49 -8.60 5.67 -5.36
CA VAL A 49 -8.33 4.68 -6.42
C VAL A 49 -8.94 5.14 -7.74
N ASP A 50 -10.22 5.48 -7.75
CA ASP A 50 -10.97 5.76 -8.98
C ASP A 50 -10.53 7.10 -9.63
N SER A 51 -10.21 8.13 -8.82
CA SER A 51 -9.92 9.48 -9.31
C SER A 51 -8.43 9.84 -9.45
N CYS A 52 -7.54 9.09 -8.78
CA CYS A 52 -6.11 9.36 -8.80
C CYS A 52 -5.29 8.17 -9.31
N LEU A 53 -5.43 6.99 -8.67
CA LEU A 53 -4.55 5.87 -8.95
C LEU A 53 -4.81 5.24 -10.33
N ILE A 54 -6.07 4.96 -10.68
CA ILE A 54 -6.41 4.38 -11.99
C ILE A 54 -5.99 5.32 -13.14
N PRO A 55 -6.31 6.62 -13.12
CA PRO A 55 -5.81 7.54 -14.14
C PRO A 55 -4.28 7.57 -14.24
N ALA A 56 -3.58 7.58 -13.10
CA ALA A 56 -2.12 7.58 -13.10
C ALA A 56 -1.51 6.30 -13.70
N LEU A 57 -2.11 5.13 -13.45
CA LEU A 57 -1.71 3.88 -14.08
C LEU A 57 -1.95 3.90 -15.59
N GLN A 58 -3.06 4.49 -16.04
CA GLN A 58 -3.36 4.66 -17.47
C GLN A 58 -2.33 5.53 -18.18
N GLU A 59 -1.88 6.63 -17.55
CA GLU A 59 -0.79 7.48 -18.07
C GLU A 59 0.54 6.71 -18.20
N GLU A 60 0.77 5.72 -17.31
CA GLU A 60 1.91 4.80 -17.42
C GLU A 60 1.72 3.71 -18.49
N GLY A 61 0.59 3.68 -19.17
CA GLY A 61 0.24 2.61 -20.11
C GLY A 61 -0.02 1.27 -19.43
N LEU A 62 -0.38 1.28 -18.14
CA LEU A 62 -0.66 0.09 -17.35
C LEU A 62 -2.15 -0.05 -17.06
N SER A 63 -2.64 -1.27 -17.22
CA SER A 63 -3.92 -1.71 -16.66
C SER A 63 -3.68 -2.52 -15.39
N LEU A 64 -4.69 -2.64 -14.51
CA LEU A 64 -4.58 -3.44 -13.29
C LEU A 64 -4.22 -4.91 -13.56
N SER A 65 -4.62 -5.46 -14.71
CA SER A 65 -4.27 -6.83 -15.14
C SER A 65 -2.77 -7.02 -15.43
N ARG A 66 -2.01 -5.95 -15.52
CA ARG A 66 -0.55 -5.96 -15.72
C ARG A 66 0.21 -5.78 -14.40
N ILE A 67 -0.46 -5.82 -13.26
CA ILE A 67 0.12 -5.73 -11.93
C ILE A 67 -0.09 -7.07 -11.24
N GLY A 68 0.99 -7.76 -10.94
CA GLY A 68 0.96 -9.12 -10.38
C GLY A 68 0.64 -9.15 -8.89
N TRP A 69 1.00 -8.09 -8.15
CA TRP A 69 0.81 -8.05 -6.71
C TRP A 69 0.43 -6.65 -6.22
N LEU A 70 -0.49 -6.63 -5.26
CA LEU A 70 -0.75 -5.48 -4.40
C LEU A 70 -0.18 -5.80 -3.01
N ALA A 71 0.70 -4.94 -2.52
CA ALA A 71 1.30 -5.07 -1.20
C ALA A 71 1.05 -3.82 -0.35
N CYS A 72 1.39 -3.86 0.92
CA CYS A 72 1.33 -2.67 1.78
C CYS A 72 2.60 -2.54 2.64
N THR A 73 2.86 -1.31 3.09
CA THR A 73 3.90 -1.03 4.08
C THR A 73 3.37 -1.24 5.50
N HIS A 74 2.13 -0.90 5.76
CA HIS A 74 1.41 -1.10 7.02
C HIS A 74 -0.10 -0.89 6.80
N CYS A 75 -0.92 -1.10 7.84
CA CYS A 75 -2.37 -1.14 7.70
C CYS A 75 -3.11 0.14 8.11
N HIS A 76 -2.47 1.31 8.08
CA HIS A 76 -3.20 2.56 8.26
C HIS A 76 -4.11 2.85 7.05
N GLY A 77 -5.23 3.52 7.31
CA GLY A 77 -6.29 3.69 6.33
C GLY A 77 -5.89 4.44 5.06
N ASP A 78 -4.95 5.36 5.16
CA ASP A 78 -4.42 6.12 4.03
C ASP A 78 -3.44 5.33 3.16
N HIS A 79 -3.01 4.14 3.62
CA HIS A 79 -2.16 3.21 2.88
C HIS A 79 -2.95 2.04 2.29
N VAL A 80 -3.91 1.47 3.04
CA VAL A 80 -4.65 0.29 2.59
C VAL A 80 -6.12 0.56 2.23
N GLY A 81 -6.58 1.80 2.34
CA GLY A 81 -7.98 2.15 2.11
C GLY A 81 -8.51 1.84 0.71
N GLY A 82 -7.63 1.78 -0.27
CA GLY A 82 -7.96 1.42 -1.66
C GLY A 82 -7.84 -0.07 -1.99
N HIS A 83 -7.27 -0.91 -1.12
CA HIS A 83 -6.99 -2.33 -1.41
C HIS A 83 -8.24 -3.11 -1.84
N SER A 84 -9.34 -2.97 -1.10
CA SER A 84 -10.60 -3.66 -1.44
C SER A 84 -11.14 -3.24 -2.80
N ARG A 85 -11.00 -1.95 -3.16
CA ARG A 85 -11.43 -1.45 -4.47
C ARG A 85 -10.60 -2.01 -5.61
N LEU A 86 -9.29 -2.07 -5.47
CA LEU A 86 -8.40 -2.65 -6.47
C LEU A 86 -8.68 -4.13 -6.69
N LYS A 87 -8.90 -4.88 -5.60
CA LYS A 87 -9.25 -6.31 -5.68
C LYS A 87 -10.62 -6.52 -6.32
N GLU A 88 -11.61 -5.68 -6.02
CA GLU A 88 -12.94 -5.69 -6.67
C GLU A 88 -12.83 -5.45 -8.19
N LEU A 89 -12.01 -4.49 -8.62
CA LEU A 89 -11.88 -4.10 -10.02
C LEU A 89 -11.16 -5.15 -10.89
N SER A 90 -10.20 -5.88 -10.32
CA SER A 90 -9.29 -6.70 -11.13
C SER A 90 -9.00 -8.10 -10.59
N GLY A 91 -9.41 -8.39 -9.35
CA GLY A 91 -9.00 -9.62 -8.69
C GLY A 91 -7.50 -9.66 -8.34
N ILE A 92 -6.80 -8.52 -8.33
CA ILE A 92 -5.36 -8.45 -8.06
C ILE A 92 -5.02 -9.19 -6.76
N PRO A 93 -4.03 -10.09 -6.74
CA PRO A 93 -3.64 -10.79 -5.53
C PRO A 93 -2.96 -9.85 -4.54
N VAL A 94 -3.30 -9.99 -3.26
CA VAL A 94 -2.78 -9.19 -2.16
C VAL A 94 -1.72 -9.98 -1.41
N ALA A 95 -0.52 -9.40 -1.29
CA ALA A 95 0.55 -9.91 -0.46
C ALA A 95 0.77 -9.02 0.76
N ALA A 96 0.96 -9.60 1.93
CA ALA A 96 1.15 -8.84 3.16
C ALA A 96 2.12 -9.54 4.11
N PHE A 97 2.69 -8.76 5.02
CA PHE A 97 3.38 -9.32 6.19
C PHE A 97 2.39 -10.14 7.02
N GLU A 98 2.80 -11.30 7.54
CA GLU A 98 1.91 -12.17 8.32
C GLU A 98 1.29 -11.44 9.53
N GLY A 99 2.03 -10.52 10.17
CA GLY A 99 1.53 -9.70 11.27
C GLY A 99 0.46 -8.67 10.89
N SER A 100 0.29 -8.37 9.61
CA SER A 100 -0.72 -7.44 9.08
C SER A 100 -2.08 -8.11 8.78
N ALA A 101 -2.14 -9.43 8.75
CA ALA A 101 -3.27 -10.18 8.21
C ALA A 101 -4.62 -9.80 8.84
N ASP A 102 -4.68 -9.75 10.18
CA ASP A 102 -5.94 -9.44 10.88
C ASP A 102 -6.38 -7.98 10.71
N LYS A 103 -5.41 -7.06 10.61
CA LYS A 103 -5.70 -5.64 10.35
C LYS A 103 -6.22 -5.43 8.93
N LEU A 104 -5.68 -6.16 7.94
CA LEU A 104 -6.17 -6.11 6.56
C LEU A 104 -7.58 -6.69 6.41
N ARG A 105 -7.89 -7.77 7.14
CA ARG A 105 -9.24 -8.38 7.14
C ARG A 105 -10.29 -7.46 7.78
N ASP A 106 -9.95 -6.77 8.86
CA ASP A 106 -10.87 -5.86 9.56
C ASP A 106 -10.16 -4.54 9.98
N PRO A 107 -9.91 -3.64 9.03
CA PRO A 107 -9.28 -2.36 9.31
C PRO A 107 -10.11 -1.47 10.23
N MET A 108 -11.43 -1.67 10.28
CA MET A 108 -12.33 -0.92 11.17
C MET A 108 -12.21 -1.36 12.63
N LYS A 109 -11.94 -2.63 12.90
CA LYS A 109 -11.68 -3.12 14.26
C LYS A 109 -10.46 -2.44 14.87
N TYR A 110 -9.37 -2.37 14.10
CA TYR A 110 -8.15 -1.70 14.52
C TYR A 110 -8.35 -0.18 14.74
N SER A 111 -9.02 0.50 13.81
CA SER A 111 -9.34 1.92 13.96
C SER A 111 -10.21 2.19 15.20
N ARG A 112 -11.18 1.32 15.50
CA ARG A 112 -12.00 1.42 16.73
C ARG A 112 -11.17 1.24 18.00
N LEU A 113 -10.22 0.30 17.99
CA LEU A 113 -9.35 0.04 19.12
C LEU A 113 -8.49 1.27 19.47
N ILE A 114 -7.82 1.87 18.49
CA ILE A 114 -7.02 3.08 18.67
C ILE A 114 -7.88 4.22 19.23
N ARG A 115 -9.07 4.46 18.67
CA ARG A 115 -9.96 5.51 19.15
C ARG A 115 -10.45 5.30 20.58
N SER A 116 -10.68 4.06 20.98
CA SER A 116 -11.07 3.75 22.35
C SER A 116 -9.94 3.98 23.34
N ALA A 117 -8.69 3.77 22.91
CA ALA A 117 -7.51 4.02 23.75
C ALA A 117 -7.13 5.51 23.84
N PHE A 118 -7.35 6.28 22.76
CA PHE A 118 -6.99 7.69 22.63
C PHE A 118 -8.15 8.56 22.15
N PRO A 119 -9.25 8.67 22.92
CA PRO A 119 -10.48 9.32 22.43
C PRO A 119 -10.32 10.83 22.18
N SER A 120 -9.44 11.50 22.93
CA SER A 120 -9.20 12.95 22.80
C SER A 120 -8.39 13.31 21.56
N ASP A 121 -7.51 12.42 21.12
CA ASP A 121 -6.55 12.66 20.04
C ASP A 121 -7.00 11.99 18.73
N SER A 122 -8.10 11.24 18.79
CA SER A 122 -8.61 10.55 17.61
C SER A 122 -9.18 11.55 16.61
N PRO A 123 -8.71 11.55 15.36
CA PRO A 123 -9.33 12.34 14.31
C PRO A 123 -10.78 11.90 14.06
N ALA A 124 -11.53 12.69 13.29
CA ALA A 124 -12.89 12.33 12.88
C ALA A 124 -12.95 10.88 12.36
N PRO A 125 -14.07 10.14 12.57
CA PRO A 125 -14.18 8.77 12.14
C PRO A 125 -13.71 8.61 10.70
N PRO A 126 -12.84 7.63 10.37
CA PRO A 126 -12.51 7.36 8.99
C PRO A 126 -13.81 6.98 8.27
N ARG A 127 -13.86 7.32 7.00
CA ARG A 127 -14.85 6.71 6.10
C ARG A 127 -14.73 5.20 6.25
N VAL A 128 -15.83 4.47 6.07
CA VAL A 128 -15.84 3.00 6.20
C VAL A 128 -14.75 2.41 5.32
N LEU A 129 -13.78 1.74 5.95
CA LEU A 129 -12.76 0.98 5.27
C LEU A 129 -13.24 -0.47 5.14
N CYS A 130 -13.20 -0.99 3.92
CA CYS A 130 -13.51 -2.39 3.67
C CYS A 130 -12.21 -3.22 3.78
N GLY A 131 -12.29 -4.31 4.51
CA GLY A 131 -11.20 -5.26 4.62
C GLY A 131 -10.94 -6.02 3.32
N VAL A 132 -9.79 -6.64 3.25
CA VAL A 132 -9.39 -7.52 2.16
C VAL A 132 -8.68 -8.74 2.71
N GLU A 133 -8.98 -9.92 2.17
CA GLU A 133 -8.25 -11.15 2.49
C GLU A 133 -6.92 -11.15 1.72
N PRO A 134 -5.76 -11.25 2.40
CA PRO A 134 -4.48 -11.45 1.73
C PRO A 134 -4.40 -12.85 1.10
N ASP A 135 -3.91 -12.89 -0.16
CA ASP A 135 -3.73 -14.15 -0.90
C ASP A 135 -2.39 -14.81 -0.57
N ARG A 136 -1.41 -14.01 -0.13
CA ARG A 136 -0.10 -14.48 0.30
C ARG A 136 0.37 -13.75 1.55
N LEU A 137 0.73 -14.50 2.57
CA LEU A 137 1.41 -13.99 3.77
C LEU A 137 2.91 -14.22 3.66
N LEU A 138 3.69 -13.24 4.03
CA LEU A 138 5.14 -13.23 3.98
C LEU A 138 5.72 -13.05 5.38
N GLN A 139 6.80 -13.73 5.64
CA GLN A 139 7.62 -13.54 6.84
C GLN A 139 8.76 -12.55 6.60
N ASN A 140 9.34 -12.05 7.69
CA ASN A 140 10.50 -11.18 7.61
C ASN A 140 11.64 -11.86 6.83
N GLY A 141 12.18 -11.17 5.83
CA GLY A 141 13.24 -11.66 4.96
C GLY A 141 12.76 -12.37 3.69
N GLU A 142 11.47 -12.69 3.54
CA GLU A 142 10.96 -13.31 2.31
C GLU A 142 10.88 -12.33 1.13
N LEU A 143 10.92 -12.89 -0.08
CA LEU A 143 10.83 -12.14 -1.33
C LEU A 143 9.42 -12.18 -1.92
N LEU A 144 8.94 -11.02 -2.35
CA LEU A 144 7.78 -10.87 -3.22
C LEU A 144 8.25 -10.60 -4.65
N ALA A 145 7.59 -11.23 -5.63
CA ALA A 145 7.88 -11.05 -7.06
C ALA A 145 9.37 -11.29 -7.43
N GLY A 146 10.09 -12.10 -6.64
CA GLY A 146 11.50 -12.42 -6.87
C GLY A 146 12.49 -11.26 -6.67
N ARG A 147 12.03 -10.09 -6.18
CA ARG A 147 12.90 -8.91 -6.05
C ARG A 147 12.68 -8.04 -4.81
N LEU A 148 11.48 -7.97 -4.28
CA LEU A 148 11.15 -7.13 -3.14
C LEU A 148 11.28 -7.93 -1.84
N ARG A 149 12.32 -7.67 -1.07
CA ARG A 149 12.51 -8.29 0.24
C ARG A 149 11.72 -7.54 1.31
N LEU A 150 10.87 -8.27 2.02
CA LEU A 150 10.16 -7.76 3.18
C LEU A 150 11.12 -7.63 4.36
N ILE A 151 11.17 -6.45 4.97
CA ILE A 151 11.93 -6.17 6.18
C ILE A 151 10.96 -5.67 7.24
N TRP A 152 10.75 -6.44 8.29
CA TRP A 152 9.90 -6.03 9.39
C TRP A 152 10.57 -4.92 10.20
N THR A 153 9.92 -3.78 10.29
CA THR A 153 10.44 -2.55 10.91
C THR A 153 9.41 -1.97 11.88
N PRO A 154 9.10 -2.66 13.00
CA PRO A 154 8.12 -2.18 13.95
C PRO A 154 8.57 -0.85 14.57
N GLY A 155 7.62 0.07 14.74
CA GLY A 155 7.90 1.42 15.28
C GLY A 155 6.72 2.33 15.07
N HIS A 156 6.47 2.74 13.82
CA HIS A 156 5.28 3.53 13.47
C HIS A 156 3.99 2.74 13.78
N ASP A 157 3.96 1.46 13.42
CA ASP A 157 2.99 0.46 13.91
C ASP A 157 3.68 -0.89 14.12
N THR A 158 3.02 -1.81 14.80
CA THR A 158 3.55 -3.14 15.14
C THR A 158 3.78 -4.03 13.92
N ASP A 159 3.04 -3.80 12.84
CA ASP A 159 3.11 -4.55 11.59
C ASP A 159 3.78 -3.80 10.43
N THR A 160 4.42 -2.66 10.72
CA THR A 160 5.11 -1.88 9.70
C THR A 160 6.27 -2.65 9.10
N VAL A 161 6.37 -2.61 7.78
CA VAL A 161 7.47 -3.19 7.01
C VAL A 161 8.05 -2.16 6.04
N CYS A 162 9.34 -2.31 5.76
CA CYS A 162 9.99 -1.72 4.59
C CYS A 162 10.13 -2.79 3.49
N TRP A 163 10.11 -2.35 2.25
CA TRP A 163 10.41 -3.21 1.11
C TRP A 163 11.75 -2.82 0.50
N LEU A 164 12.72 -3.73 0.53
CA LEU A 164 14.00 -3.55 -0.16
C LEU A 164 13.89 -4.12 -1.58
N ASP A 165 13.99 -3.25 -2.57
CA ASP A 165 14.19 -3.70 -3.95
C ASP A 165 15.63 -4.13 -4.16
N GLU A 166 15.88 -5.44 -4.26
CA GLU A 166 17.23 -6.00 -4.43
C GLU A 166 17.86 -5.65 -5.79
N LYS A 167 17.04 -5.28 -6.79
CA LYS A 167 17.54 -4.92 -8.12
C LYS A 167 18.20 -3.53 -8.13
N THR A 168 17.68 -2.58 -7.37
CA THR A 168 18.17 -1.19 -7.32
C THR A 168 18.85 -0.81 -6.01
N GLY A 169 18.69 -1.63 -4.96
CA GLY A 169 19.12 -1.30 -3.60
C GLY A 169 18.24 -0.23 -2.93
N THR A 170 17.05 0.03 -3.47
CA THR A 170 16.13 1.06 -2.96
C THR A 170 15.28 0.50 -1.83
N ILE A 171 15.12 1.27 -0.75
CA ILE A 171 14.21 0.96 0.36
C ILE A 171 12.94 1.80 0.22
N ILE A 172 11.80 1.13 0.22
CA ILE A 172 10.47 1.73 0.29
C ILE A 172 10.04 1.63 1.75
N SER A 173 10.12 2.74 2.46
CA SER A 173 10.02 2.78 3.93
C SER A 173 8.59 2.95 4.46
N GLY A 174 7.63 3.34 3.60
CA GLY A 174 6.35 3.83 4.12
C GLY A 174 6.59 4.88 5.19
N ASP A 175 5.85 4.80 6.28
CA ASP A 175 5.91 5.74 7.41
C ASP A 175 6.98 5.39 8.47
N SER A 176 7.83 4.39 8.20
CA SER A 176 8.99 4.11 9.08
C SER A 176 10.01 5.26 9.09
N ILE A 177 10.04 6.06 8.02
CA ILE A 177 10.86 7.27 7.90
C ILE A 177 9.95 8.39 7.44
N GLN A 178 9.71 9.36 8.30
CA GLN A 178 8.93 10.56 8.01
C GLN A 178 9.85 11.77 8.01
N GLY A 179 9.73 12.61 6.97
CA GLY A 179 10.48 13.84 6.80
C GLY A 179 9.72 15.08 7.24
#